data_522bbc66827e175c87b55c092da053bb
#
_entry.id   522bbc66827e175c87b55c092da053bb
#
_cell.length_a   1.000
_cell.length_b   1.000
_cell.length_c   1.000
_cell.angle_alpha   90.00
_cell.angle_beta   90.00
_cell.angle_gamma   90.00
#
_symmetry.space_group_name_H-M   'P 1'
#
loop_
_entity.id
_entity.type
_entity.pdbx_description
1 polymer ?
#
loop_
_entity_poly.entity_id
_entity_poly.type
_entity_poly.pdbx_seq_one_letter_code
_entity_poly.pdbx_strand_id
1 'polypeptide(L)'
;LRCLVGSEMCIRDRYKAIQHAISIYAIHTNLDNVFHGVNGKIAEILNLNGRQILKPLNNLLKLAFYVPNDHLEKVRNAVFEAGAGHIGLYSNCSFSSAGQGTFLPHDGASPFSGKLNELSIEKEQKLETILPNFKLNEVIAAMKLSHPYEEVAYDVYPLSLIHISEPTRHRRI
;
A
#
# COMPACT_ATOMS: atom_id res chain seq x y z
N LEU A 1 -14.14 17.00 -17.34
CA LEU A 1 -13.29 16.58 -18.48
C LEU A 1 -13.27 17.73 -19.48
N ARG A 2 -12.18 18.51 -19.50
CA ARG A 2 -11.94 19.49 -20.54
C ARG A 2 -11.56 18.74 -21.83
N CYS A 3 -12.32 18.96 -22.89
CA CYS A 3 -12.01 18.40 -24.19
C CYS A 3 -10.70 18.95 -24.76
N LEU A 4 -9.79 18.10 -25.15
CA LEU A 4 -8.55 18.47 -25.84
C LEU A 4 -8.76 18.79 -27.32
N VAL A 5 -9.91 18.54 -27.87
CA VAL A 5 -10.29 18.81 -29.26
C VAL A 5 -11.68 19.42 -29.26
N GLY A 6 -11.88 20.51 -29.94
CA GLY A 6 -13.00 21.42 -29.98
C GLY A 6 -14.38 20.88 -29.53
N SER A 7 -15.15 21.71 -28.87
CA SER A 7 -16.36 21.35 -28.12
C SER A 7 -17.39 20.47 -28.87
N GLU A 8 -17.51 20.61 -30.18
CA GLU A 8 -18.50 19.86 -30.97
C GLU A 8 -18.12 18.39 -31.16
N MET A 9 -16.85 18.07 -31.41
CA MET A 9 -16.39 16.67 -31.51
C MET A 9 -16.63 15.90 -30.21
N CYS A 10 -16.41 16.53 -29.07
CA CYS A 10 -16.65 15.89 -27.77
C CYS A 10 -18.10 15.60 -27.47
N ILE A 11 -19.03 16.45 -27.87
CA ILE A 11 -20.47 16.24 -27.67
C ILE A 11 -20.92 15.05 -28.54
N ARG A 12 -20.54 15.01 -29.80
CA ARG A 12 -20.91 13.93 -30.73
C ARG A 12 -20.36 12.57 -30.30
N ASP A 13 -19.12 12.54 -29.83
CA ASP A 13 -18.47 11.30 -29.41
C ASP A 13 -19.10 10.75 -28.11
N ARG A 14 -19.43 11.62 -27.15
CA ARG A 14 -20.18 11.24 -25.96
C ARG A 14 -21.55 10.71 -26.29
N TYR A 15 -22.27 11.37 -27.21
CA TYR A 15 -23.59 10.92 -27.63
C TYR A 15 -23.54 9.54 -28.27
N LYS A 16 -22.57 9.27 -29.14
CA LYS A 16 -22.35 7.95 -29.73
C LYS A 16 -21.98 6.91 -28.68
N ALA A 17 -21.10 7.24 -27.74
CA ALA A 17 -20.76 6.34 -26.65
C ALA A 17 -21.96 5.94 -25.81
N ILE A 18 -22.83 6.89 -25.46
CA ILE A 18 -24.07 6.64 -24.74
C ILE A 18 -25.02 5.76 -25.55
N GLN A 19 -25.23 6.07 -26.85
CA GLN A 19 -26.10 5.28 -27.73
C GLN A 19 -25.66 3.81 -27.86
N HIS A 20 -24.37 3.57 -27.83
CA HIS A 20 -23.78 2.22 -27.99
C HIS A 20 -23.37 1.56 -26.67
N ALA A 21 -23.76 2.13 -25.52
CA ALA A 21 -23.37 1.65 -24.18
C ALA A 21 -21.86 1.45 -24.01
N ILE A 22 -21.04 2.33 -24.62
CA ILE A 22 -19.58 2.31 -24.56
C ILE A 22 -19.12 3.17 -23.37
N SER A 23 -18.37 2.58 -22.46
CA SER A 23 -17.67 3.31 -21.39
C SER A 23 -16.36 3.91 -21.91
N ILE A 24 -16.16 5.21 -21.67
CA ILE A 24 -14.93 5.91 -22.03
C ILE A 24 -14.12 6.17 -20.77
N TYR A 25 -12.90 5.66 -20.73
CA TYR A 25 -11.94 5.91 -19.67
C TYR A 25 -10.73 6.69 -20.20
N ALA A 26 -10.50 7.90 -19.68
CA ALA A 26 -9.37 8.74 -20.04
C ALA A 26 -8.25 8.61 -19.01
N ILE A 27 -7.18 7.95 -19.38
CA ILE A 27 -6.02 7.70 -18.50
C ILE A 27 -5.12 8.94 -18.34
N HIS A 28 -5.15 9.85 -19.33
CA HIS A 28 -4.35 11.06 -19.41
C HIS A 28 -2.87 10.80 -19.04
N THR A 29 -2.28 11.59 -18.15
CA THR A 29 -0.86 11.49 -17.74
C THR A 29 -0.57 10.36 -16.74
N ASN A 30 -1.57 9.58 -16.31
CA ASN A 30 -1.33 8.47 -15.39
C ASN A 30 -0.38 7.42 -15.99
N LEU A 31 -0.48 7.18 -17.30
CA LEU A 31 0.37 6.21 -17.98
C LEU A 31 1.82 6.71 -18.14
N ASP A 32 2.04 8.03 -18.07
CA ASP A 32 3.39 8.62 -18.15
C ASP A 32 4.19 8.35 -16.85
N ASN A 33 3.50 8.11 -15.72
CA ASN A 33 4.10 7.84 -14.42
C ASN A 33 4.36 6.35 -14.16
N VAL A 34 4.04 5.48 -15.11
CA VAL A 34 4.28 4.04 -14.99
C VAL A 34 5.59 3.68 -15.66
N PHE A 35 6.45 2.88 -15.00
CA PHE A 35 7.77 2.51 -15.52
C PHE A 35 7.70 1.85 -16.90
N HIS A 36 6.71 0.99 -17.14
CA HIS A 36 6.44 0.33 -18.43
C HIS A 36 5.36 1.07 -19.25
N GLY A 37 5.04 2.31 -18.90
CA GLY A 37 4.08 3.14 -19.62
C GLY A 37 4.64 3.73 -20.90
N VAL A 38 4.10 4.90 -21.31
CA VAL A 38 4.47 5.56 -22.59
C VAL A 38 5.97 5.82 -22.68
N ASN A 39 6.57 6.41 -21.62
CA ASN A 39 8.00 6.70 -21.58
C ASN A 39 8.87 5.43 -21.65
N GLY A 40 8.40 4.36 -20.98
CA GLY A 40 9.05 3.05 -21.06
C GLY A 40 9.04 2.48 -22.48
N LYS A 41 7.90 2.60 -23.17
CA LYS A 41 7.77 2.13 -24.57
C LYS A 41 8.60 2.93 -25.56
N ILE A 42 8.66 4.23 -25.40
CA ILE A 42 9.54 5.10 -26.20
C ILE A 42 11.00 4.68 -26.02
N ALA A 43 11.44 4.48 -24.78
CA ALA A 43 12.81 4.06 -24.50
C ALA A 43 13.15 2.69 -25.09
N GLU A 44 12.21 1.74 -25.11
CA GLU A 44 12.37 0.44 -25.79
C GLU A 44 12.55 0.62 -27.31
N ILE A 45 11.72 1.42 -27.97
CA ILE A 45 11.80 1.70 -29.41
C ILE A 45 13.15 2.34 -29.76
N LEU A 46 13.66 3.21 -28.88
CA LEU A 46 14.96 3.87 -29.04
C LEU A 46 16.15 3.00 -28.59
N ASN A 47 15.92 1.76 -28.12
CA ASN A 47 16.93 0.84 -27.60
C ASN A 47 17.77 1.44 -26.45
N LEU A 48 17.15 2.25 -25.58
CA LEU A 48 17.83 2.86 -24.44
C LEU A 48 17.95 1.86 -23.28
N ASN A 49 19.18 1.67 -22.81
CA ASN A 49 19.50 0.83 -21.65
C ASN A 49 19.75 1.67 -20.38
N GLY A 50 19.63 1.05 -19.19
CA GLY A 50 19.94 1.73 -17.92
C GLY A 50 18.91 2.78 -17.52
N ARG A 51 17.65 2.61 -17.91
CA ARG A 51 16.54 3.52 -17.55
C ARG A 51 16.38 3.65 -16.04
N GLN A 52 16.21 4.87 -15.56
CA GLN A 52 15.96 5.19 -14.15
C GLN A 52 14.79 6.18 -14.05
N ILE A 53 14.06 6.07 -12.93
CA ILE A 53 13.00 7.03 -12.61
C ILE A 53 13.68 8.31 -12.13
N LEU A 54 13.46 9.42 -12.84
CA LEU A 54 14.05 10.73 -12.51
C LEU A 54 13.62 11.24 -11.12
N LYS A 55 12.35 11.05 -10.78
CA LYS A 55 11.77 11.45 -9.49
C LYS A 55 10.91 10.30 -8.95
N PRO A 56 11.47 9.38 -8.17
CA PRO A 56 10.68 8.33 -7.55
C PRO A 56 9.68 8.95 -6.57
N LEU A 57 8.43 8.54 -6.65
CA LEU A 57 7.44 8.86 -5.62
C LEU A 57 7.70 7.92 -4.44
N ASN A 58 7.86 8.49 -3.25
CA ASN A 58 7.95 7.73 -2.00
C ASN A 58 6.55 7.18 -1.66
N ASN A 59 6.20 6.05 -2.27
CA ASN A 59 4.88 5.43 -2.14
C ASN A 59 4.88 4.26 -1.15
N LEU A 60 5.91 4.17 -0.32
CA LEU A 60 5.99 3.12 0.69
C LEU A 60 5.47 3.61 2.03
N LEU A 61 4.70 2.74 2.67
CA LEU A 61 4.20 2.91 4.01
C LEU A 61 4.73 1.79 4.89
N LYS A 62 4.94 2.07 6.16
CA LYS A 62 5.11 1.07 7.21
C LYS A 62 3.77 0.88 7.90
N LEU A 63 3.31 -0.35 7.98
CA LEU A 63 2.19 -0.76 8.82
C LEU A 63 2.75 -1.44 10.07
N ALA A 64 2.32 -0.98 11.22
CA ALA A 64 2.56 -1.62 12.50
C ALA A 64 1.24 -1.97 13.15
N PHE A 65 1.09 -3.17 13.67
CA PHE A 65 -0.11 -3.61 14.39
C PHE A 65 0.26 -4.63 15.46
N TYR A 66 -0.68 -4.87 16.37
CA TYR A 66 -0.47 -5.72 17.55
C TYR A 66 -1.41 -6.90 17.50
N VAL A 67 -0.90 -8.10 17.70
CA VAL A 67 -1.67 -9.33 17.53
C VAL A 67 -1.30 -10.36 18.62
N PRO A 68 -2.26 -11.10 19.19
CA PRO A 68 -1.96 -12.19 20.11
C PRO A 68 -1.06 -13.25 19.48
N ASN A 69 -0.16 -13.84 20.28
CA ASN A 69 0.85 -14.78 19.79
C ASN A 69 0.25 -15.91 18.94
N ASP A 70 -0.89 -16.45 19.35
CA ASP A 70 -1.53 -17.60 18.69
C ASP A 70 -2.15 -17.27 17.34
N HIS A 71 -2.34 -15.99 17.05
CA HIS A 71 -2.95 -15.48 15.81
C HIS A 71 -1.93 -14.83 14.87
N LEU A 72 -0.67 -14.68 15.28
CA LEU A 72 0.38 -14.00 14.53
C LEU A 72 0.53 -14.54 13.10
N GLU A 73 0.66 -15.85 12.95
CA GLU A 73 0.87 -16.50 11.65
C GLU A 73 -0.30 -16.26 10.69
N LYS A 74 -1.53 -16.40 11.20
CA LYS A 74 -2.73 -16.19 10.41
C LYS A 74 -2.84 -14.77 9.88
N VAL A 75 -2.68 -13.79 10.77
CA VAL A 75 -2.81 -12.37 10.40
C VAL A 75 -1.65 -11.94 9.50
N ARG A 76 -0.43 -12.36 9.79
CA ARG A 76 0.76 -12.09 8.99
C ARG A 76 0.59 -12.58 7.55
N ASN A 77 0.13 -13.82 7.37
CA ASN A 77 -0.07 -14.39 6.05
C ASN A 77 -1.16 -13.66 5.27
N ALA A 78 -2.28 -13.31 5.90
CA ALA A 78 -3.34 -12.52 5.26
C ALA A 78 -2.84 -11.15 4.77
N VAL A 79 -2.01 -10.49 5.57
CA VAL A 79 -1.39 -9.20 5.22
C VAL A 79 -0.43 -9.34 4.04
N PHE A 80 0.34 -10.42 3.95
CA PHE A 80 1.25 -10.70 2.82
C PHE A 80 0.49 -11.03 1.54
N GLU A 81 -0.55 -11.86 1.62
CA GLU A 81 -1.42 -12.19 0.48
C GLU A 81 -2.10 -10.94 -0.09
N ALA A 82 -2.44 -9.97 0.75
CA ALA A 82 -2.97 -8.68 0.31
C ALA A 82 -1.92 -7.76 -0.34
N GLY A 83 -0.63 -8.13 -0.31
CA GLY A 83 0.43 -7.45 -1.05
C GLY A 83 1.39 -6.62 -0.20
N ALA A 84 1.46 -6.82 1.11
CA ALA A 84 2.49 -6.25 1.96
C ALA A 84 3.79 -7.08 1.96
N GLY A 85 4.87 -6.52 2.51
CA GLY A 85 6.12 -7.23 2.77
C GLY A 85 7.01 -7.45 1.54
N HIS A 86 6.93 -6.62 0.51
CA HIS A 86 7.80 -6.73 -0.65
C HIS A 86 8.92 -5.69 -0.61
N ILE A 87 10.17 -6.13 -0.67
CA ILE A 87 11.38 -5.28 -0.72
C ILE A 87 12.29 -5.80 -1.84
N GLY A 88 12.32 -5.12 -2.96
CA GLY A 88 13.12 -5.54 -4.12
C GLY A 88 12.74 -6.95 -4.58
N LEU A 89 13.67 -7.89 -4.50
CA LEU A 89 13.46 -9.31 -4.86
C LEU A 89 12.99 -10.18 -3.68
N TYR A 90 12.74 -9.60 -2.50
CA TYR A 90 12.28 -10.31 -1.33
C TYR A 90 10.79 -10.10 -1.09
N SER A 91 10.10 -11.15 -0.70
CA SER A 91 8.69 -11.14 -0.29
C SER A 91 8.55 -11.55 1.18
N ASN A 92 7.38 -11.32 1.75
CA ASN A 92 7.05 -11.69 3.13
C ASN A 92 7.99 -11.07 4.19
N CYS A 93 8.50 -9.87 3.90
CA CYS A 93 9.37 -9.14 4.80
C CYS A 93 8.55 -8.50 5.93
N SER A 94 8.83 -8.91 7.15
CA SER A 94 8.27 -8.29 8.35
C SER A 94 9.25 -8.41 9.50
N PHE A 95 9.02 -7.61 10.51
CA PHE A 95 9.71 -7.73 11.81
C PHE A 95 8.66 -7.85 12.88
N SER A 96 8.86 -8.75 13.83
CA SER A 96 7.98 -8.88 15.00
C SER A 96 8.78 -8.76 16.29
N SER A 97 8.17 -8.12 17.29
CA SER A 97 8.71 -7.99 18.63
C SER A 97 7.65 -8.31 19.66
N ALA A 98 8.02 -9.11 20.65
CA ALA A 98 7.13 -9.46 21.76
C ALA A 98 6.91 -8.27 22.69
N GLY A 99 5.69 -8.11 23.17
CA GLY A 99 5.30 -7.06 24.10
C GLY A 99 4.10 -7.45 24.94
N GLN A 100 3.61 -6.47 25.69
CA GLN A 100 2.38 -6.58 26.45
C GLN A 100 1.50 -5.39 26.11
N GLY A 101 0.28 -5.69 25.64
CA GLY A 101 -0.79 -4.71 25.47
C GLY A 101 -1.64 -4.59 26.73
N THR A 102 -2.18 -3.43 26.98
CA THR A 102 -3.14 -3.19 28.07
C THR A 102 -4.40 -2.54 27.51
N PHE A 103 -5.55 -2.99 27.96
CA PHE A 103 -6.84 -2.41 27.59
C PHE A 103 -7.86 -2.57 28.68
N LEU A 104 -8.85 -1.69 28.70
CA LEU A 104 -9.98 -1.72 29.63
C LEU A 104 -11.27 -1.70 28.80
N PRO A 105 -11.94 -2.85 28.65
CA PRO A 105 -13.21 -2.87 27.90
C PRO A 105 -14.33 -2.26 28.73
N HIS A 106 -15.10 -1.36 28.12
CA HIS A 106 -16.28 -0.74 28.70
C HIS A 106 -17.58 -1.44 28.28
N ASP A 107 -18.68 -1.08 28.91
CA ASP A 107 -19.99 -1.61 28.59
C ASP A 107 -20.33 -1.42 27.10
N GLY A 108 -20.76 -2.51 26.45
CA GLY A 108 -21.05 -2.54 25.01
C GLY A 108 -19.91 -3.09 24.15
N ALA A 109 -18.70 -3.26 24.67
CA ALA A 109 -17.61 -3.95 23.98
C ALA A 109 -17.78 -5.48 24.04
N SER A 110 -17.28 -6.17 23.01
CA SER A 110 -17.20 -7.64 22.96
C SER A 110 -15.74 -8.07 22.87
N PRO A 111 -14.98 -7.97 23.98
CA PRO A 111 -13.54 -8.23 23.95
C PRO A 111 -13.26 -9.70 23.66
N PHE A 112 -12.23 -9.95 22.86
CA PHE A 112 -11.73 -11.30 22.58
C PHE A 112 -11.19 -11.99 23.84
N SER A 113 -10.57 -11.22 24.74
CA SER A 113 -10.05 -11.67 26.04
C SER A 113 -10.33 -10.62 27.11
N GLY A 114 -10.19 -11.01 28.38
CA GLY A 114 -10.45 -10.13 29.50
C GLY A 114 -11.93 -10.03 29.90
N LYS A 115 -12.21 -9.18 30.88
CA LYS A 115 -13.57 -8.94 31.40
C LYS A 115 -13.91 -7.46 31.31
N LEU A 116 -15.21 -7.17 31.14
CA LEU A 116 -15.73 -5.81 31.13
C LEU A 116 -15.38 -5.08 32.43
N ASN A 117 -14.95 -3.83 32.28
CA ASN A 117 -14.58 -2.91 33.37
C ASN A 117 -13.39 -3.38 34.22
N GLU A 118 -12.59 -4.36 33.75
CA GLU A 118 -11.34 -4.78 34.36
C GLU A 118 -10.16 -4.51 33.45
N LEU A 119 -9.04 -4.01 33.99
CA LEU A 119 -7.81 -3.81 33.23
C LEU A 119 -7.23 -5.17 32.86
N SER A 120 -7.11 -5.43 31.58
CA SER A 120 -6.51 -6.63 31.02
C SER A 120 -5.11 -6.36 30.50
N ILE A 121 -4.23 -7.36 30.65
CA ILE A 121 -2.85 -7.35 30.16
C ILE A 121 -2.68 -8.58 29.29
N GLU A 122 -2.42 -8.37 27.99
CA GLU A 122 -2.26 -9.45 27.03
C GLU A 122 -0.86 -9.52 26.47
N LYS A 123 -0.39 -10.73 26.23
CA LYS A 123 0.89 -10.97 25.54
C LYS A 123 0.67 -10.89 24.04
N GLU A 124 1.28 -9.91 23.42
CA GLU A 124 1.11 -9.61 22.02
C GLU A 124 2.44 -9.56 21.28
N GLN A 125 2.37 -9.73 19.97
CA GLN A 125 3.46 -9.42 19.05
C GLN A 125 3.12 -8.11 18.33
N LYS A 126 4.01 -7.15 18.40
CA LYS A 126 4.01 -6.03 17.45
C LYS A 126 4.60 -6.52 16.14
N LEU A 127 3.82 -6.51 15.07
CA LEU A 127 4.29 -6.82 13.74
C LEU A 127 4.42 -5.55 12.91
N GLU A 128 5.57 -5.39 12.28
CA GLU A 128 5.88 -4.29 11.38
C GLU A 128 6.19 -4.83 9.98
N THR A 129 5.56 -4.26 8.98
CA THR A 129 5.82 -4.59 7.57
C THR A 129 5.70 -3.35 6.70
N ILE A 130 6.13 -3.45 5.45
CA ILE A 130 6.00 -2.36 4.49
C ILE A 130 5.01 -2.72 3.39
N LEU A 131 4.40 -1.70 2.83
CA LEU A 131 3.48 -1.85 1.71
C LEU A 131 3.45 -0.61 0.82
N PRO A 132 3.14 -0.76 -0.48
CA PRO A 132 2.89 0.39 -1.33
C PRO A 132 1.58 1.08 -0.94
N ASN A 133 1.56 2.41 -0.99
CA ASN A 133 0.40 3.22 -0.58
C ASN A 133 -0.92 2.80 -1.27
N PHE A 134 -0.86 2.41 -2.55
CA PHE A 134 -2.06 2.00 -3.29
C PHE A 134 -2.66 0.66 -2.80
N LYS A 135 -1.91 -0.13 -2.01
CA LYS A 135 -2.37 -1.38 -1.38
C LYS A 135 -2.90 -1.19 0.04
N LEU A 136 -2.84 0.01 0.59
CA LEU A 136 -3.16 0.28 2.00
C LEU A 136 -4.54 -0.25 2.40
N ASN A 137 -5.56 0.10 1.64
CA ASN A 137 -6.94 -0.27 1.98
C ASN A 137 -7.16 -1.79 1.92
N GLU A 138 -6.59 -2.48 0.92
CA GLU A 138 -6.68 -3.92 0.78
C GLU A 138 -5.98 -4.64 1.94
N VAL A 139 -4.78 -4.19 2.29
CA VAL A 139 -3.98 -4.76 3.38
C VAL A 139 -4.65 -4.54 4.74
N ILE A 140 -5.18 -3.34 5.01
CA ILE A 140 -5.90 -3.06 6.27
C ILE A 140 -7.17 -3.91 6.36
N ALA A 141 -7.91 -4.07 5.26
CA ALA A 141 -9.11 -4.90 5.24
C ALA A 141 -8.78 -6.36 5.52
N ALA A 142 -7.73 -6.92 4.91
CA ALA A 142 -7.27 -8.28 5.15
C ALA A 142 -6.79 -8.49 6.59
N MET A 143 -6.04 -7.53 7.14
CA MET A 143 -5.61 -7.52 8.53
C MET A 143 -6.81 -7.59 9.48
N LYS A 144 -7.77 -6.66 9.35
CA LYS A 144 -8.95 -6.59 10.21
C LYS A 144 -9.81 -7.86 10.12
N LEU A 145 -9.99 -8.42 8.93
CA LEU A 145 -10.80 -9.63 8.72
C LEU A 145 -10.17 -10.87 9.36
N SER A 146 -8.83 -10.95 9.38
CA SER A 146 -8.10 -12.10 9.93
C SER A 146 -7.82 -11.97 11.43
N HIS A 147 -7.92 -10.76 11.98
CA HIS A 147 -7.59 -10.45 13.36
C HIS A 147 -8.68 -10.92 14.33
N PRO A 148 -8.31 -11.43 15.52
CA PRO A 148 -9.29 -11.87 16.51
C PRO A 148 -9.99 -10.72 17.27
N TYR A 149 -9.39 -9.52 17.28
CA TYR A 149 -9.94 -8.38 18.01
C TYR A 149 -11.03 -7.67 17.20
N GLU A 150 -12.05 -7.21 17.89
CA GLU A 150 -13.11 -6.36 17.36
C GLU A 150 -12.55 -5.02 16.85
N GLU A 151 -11.70 -4.39 17.68
CA GLU A 151 -10.99 -3.16 17.36
C GLU A 151 -9.49 -3.42 17.34
N VAL A 152 -8.88 -3.26 16.17
CA VAL A 152 -7.45 -3.51 15.97
C VAL A 152 -6.67 -2.21 16.07
N ALA A 153 -5.72 -2.15 17.01
CA ALA A 153 -4.76 -1.07 17.10
C ALA A 153 -3.69 -1.22 15.99
N TYR A 154 -3.55 -0.22 15.15
CA TYR A 154 -2.52 -0.19 14.10
C TYR A 154 -2.08 1.23 13.78
N ASP A 155 -0.85 1.36 13.32
CA ASP A 155 -0.25 2.61 12.90
C ASP A 155 0.23 2.51 11.44
N VAL A 156 0.10 3.61 10.71
CA VAL A 156 0.60 3.73 9.34
C VAL A 156 1.54 4.92 9.24
N TYR A 157 2.78 4.65 8.86
CA TYR A 157 3.81 5.69 8.72
C TYR A 157 4.25 5.80 7.27
N PRO A 158 4.30 7.01 6.68
CA PRO A 158 4.97 7.20 5.40
C PRO A 158 6.47 6.93 5.55
N LEU A 159 7.00 6.07 4.68
CA LEU A 159 8.41 5.75 4.66
C LEU A 159 9.12 6.53 3.55
N SER A 160 10.18 7.22 3.93
CA SER A 160 11.22 7.63 3.00
C SER A 160 12.36 6.62 3.09
N LEU A 161 12.28 5.56 2.29
CA LEU A 161 13.45 4.73 2.07
C LEU A 161 14.43 5.56 1.23
N ILE A 162 15.27 6.31 1.90
CA ILE A 162 16.42 6.91 1.26
C ILE A 162 17.39 5.77 0.99
N HIS A 163 17.24 5.11 -0.15
CA HIS A 163 18.42 4.55 -0.78
C HIS A 163 19.26 5.77 -1.15
N ILE A 164 20.17 6.12 -0.27
CA ILE A 164 21.26 6.97 -0.61
C ILE A 164 22.00 6.18 -1.69
N SER A 165 21.63 6.38 -2.96
CA SER A 165 22.58 6.17 -4.03
C SER A 165 23.74 7.06 -3.61
N GLU A 166 24.85 6.43 -3.23
CA GLU A 166 26.04 7.17 -2.87
C GLU A 166 26.22 8.30 -3.89
N PRO A 167 26.46 9.54 -3.43
CA PRO A 167 26.73 10.62 -4.34
C PRO A 167 27.85 10.11 -5.25
N THR A 168 27.55 10.06 -6.52
CA THR A 168 28.48 9.71 -7.57
C THR A 168 29.85 10.24 -7.20
N ARG A 169 30.82 9.34 -6.97
CA ARG A 169 32.20 9.73 -6.77
C ARG A 169 32.50 10.79 -7.83
N HIS A 170 32.73 12.00 -7.40
CA HIS A 170 33.33 13.00 -8.25
C HIS A 170 34.65 12.40 -8.72
N ARG A 171 34.69 11.90 -9.93
CA ARG A 171 35.95 11.68 -10.61
C ARG A 171 36.59 13.06 -10.68
N ARG A 172 37.58 13.27 -9.81
CA ARG A 172 38.52 14.37 -10.05
C ARG A 172 39.18 14.08 -11.39
N ILE A 173 38.99 15.00 -12.30
CA ILE A 173 39.75 15.13 -13.54
C ILE A 173 41.18 15.54 -13.15
#